data_3c67582ee29f08325e0b149bd36155c3
#
_entry.id   3c67582ee29f08325e0b149bd36155c3
#
_cell.length_a   1.000
_cell.length_b   1.000
_cell.length_c   1.000
_cell.angle_alpha   90.00
_cell.angle_beta   90.00
_cell.angle_gamma   90.00
#
_symmetry.space_group_name_H-M   'P 1'
#
loop_
_entity.id
_entity.type
_entity.pdbx_description
1 polymer ?
#
loop_
_entity_poly.entity_id
_entity_poly.type
_entity_poly.pdbx_seq_one_letter_code
_entity_poly.pdbx_strand_id
1 'polypeptide(L)'
;MAIGAVKSDLEPTNNEYLYNRWDVIISLSGFSNEATHIIFSKSKHQSIYSVPNQNKGIVATVVGGKRNILKLKNTDEIINIEPIIERKSVINSASVTDLSTTLKEGNELFTYVEIEANHEAPISFEHFLKIIEDGTFYVDYESESFIGNDKLRGLEKDSEVIEKRKRGAVTLRNQGAGVGRVYIYREDRVGVPSHNIIGYVSRGIQLLDTVKEHEKITIKTVPEKISTVALTQKDADIYLENLGIEHERDGLVDDDAIIVAQDPLYTVDIDKQKKLKTLGVPRDDFVEIELYADENPSSVWYFRKISGLLNGDVGHLRVNMAIKEMNIIMFKAVNKEAKGLIPEKLPDNKVNAWEICVSNTACKHVGNIGIRFEDNSEFGPTGESFSATNVIGKVVAGFDNLKAFKEGDTVYVKER
;
A
#
# COMPACT_ATOMS: atom_id res chain seq x y z
N MET A 1 -11.14 -2.76 22.05
CA MET A 1 -11.71 -1.42 22.22
C MET A 1 -13.16 -1.48 21.76
N ALA A 2 -14.10 -1.01 22.55
CA ALA A 2 -15.53 -1.00 22.23
C ALA A 2 -16.01 0.46 22.14
N ILE A 3 -16.88 0.76 21.19
CA ILE A 3 -17.39 2.11 20.92
C ILE A 3 -18.91 2.07 20.81
N GLY A 4 -19.56 2.98 21.49
CA GLY A 4 -21.00 3.20 21.43
C GLY A 4 -21.82 2.26 22.29
N ALA A 5 -23.10 2.59 22.41
CA ALA A 5 -24.18 1.73 22.88
C ALA A 5 -25.42 2.14 22.10
N VAL A 6 -25.82 1.32 21.13
CA VAL A 6 -26.92 1.61 20.21
C VAL A 6 -27.89 0.44 20.24
N LYS A 7 -29.19 0.72 20.20
CA LYS A 7 -30.21 -0.32 20.03
C LYS A 7 -30.18 -0.88 18.60
N SER A 8 -30.23 -2.19 18.46
CA SER A 8 -30.31 -2.88 17.15
C SER A 8 -31.39 -3.97 17.18
N ASP A 9 -31.81 -4.42 16.00
CA ASP A 9 -32.76 -5.54 15.84
C ASP A 9 -32.05 -6.89 15.68
N LEU A 10 -30.75 -6.97 16.01
CA LEU A 10 -29.94 -8.17 15.85
C LEU A 10 -30.13 -9.12 17.03
N GLU A 11 -30.21 -10.42 16.75
CA GLU A 11 -30.29 -11.46 17.76
C GLU A 11 -28.89 -11.99 18.15
N PRO A 12 -28.56 -12.04 19.44
CA PRO A 12 -27.24 -12.45 19.88
C PRO A 12 -27.06 -13.97 19.88
N THR A 13 -25.83 -14.40 19.58
CA THR A 13 -25.35 -15.76 19.79
C THR A 13 -24.22 -15.78 20.81
N ASN A 14 -24.08 -16.84 21.57
CA ASN A 14 -23.11 -16.98 22.68
C ASN A 14 -22.01 -17.98 22.36
N ASN A 15 -21.61 -18.08 21.11
CA ASN A 15 -20.50 -18.92 20.69
C ASN A 15 -19.17 -18.24 20.90
N GLU A 16 -18.17 -19.03 21.25
CA GLU A 16 -16.78 -18.56 21.29
C GLU A 16 -16.18 -18.58 19.89
N TYR A 17 -15.63 -17.45 19.45
CA TYR A 17 -15.03 -17.31 18.14
C TYR A 17 -13.59 -16.79 18.21
N LEU A 18 -12.78 -17.21 17.24
CA LEU A 18 -11.44 -16.67 17.00
C LEU A 18 -11.56 -15.43 16.10
N TYR A 19 -11.03 -14.30 16.59
CA TYR A 19 -10.94 -13.03 15.88
C TYR A 19 -9.51 -12.71 15.51
N ASN A 20 -9.32 -12.18 14.31
CA ASN A 20 -8.01 -11.71 13.88
C ASN A 20 -7.77 -10.26 14.33
N ARG A 21 -6.51 -9.85 14.31
CA ARG A 21 -6.17 -8.45 14.52
C ARG A 21 -6.81 -7.60 13.42
N TRP A 22 -7.42 -6.48 13.82
CA TRP A 22 -8.12 -5.51 12.99
C TRP A 22 -9.52 -5.91 12.50
N ASP A 23 -10.05 -7.04 12.91
CA ASP A 23 -11.46 -7.32 12.72
C ASP A 23 -12.31 -6.25 13.42
N VAL A 24 -13.36 -5.79 12.72
CA VAL A 24 -14.39 -4.90 13.25
C VAL A 24 -15.61 -5.75 13.53
N ILE A 25 -16.01 -5.81 14.79
CA ILE A 25 -17.01 -6.75 15.28
C ILE A 25 -18.20 -5.97 15.85
N ILE A 26 -19.42 -6.33 15.47
CA ILE A 26 -20.63 -5.90 16.17
C ILE A 26 -20.84 -6.84 17.36
N SER A 27 -20.87 -6.28 18.57
CA SER A 27 -21.13 -7.00 19.81
C SER A 27 -22.42 -6.51 20.44
N LEU A 28 -23.25 -7.43 20.88
CA LEU A 28 -24.49 -7.18 21.61
C LEU A 28 -24.20 -7.35 23.11
N SER A 29 -23.73 -6.29 23.75
CA SER A 29 -23.30 -6.30 25.15
C SER A 29 -24.38 -6.81 26.08
N GLY A 30 -23.99 -7.65 27.04
CA GLY A 30 -24.91 -8.24 28.00
C GLY A 30 -25.95 -9.15 27.38
N PHE A 31 -25.72 -9.66 26.17
CA PHE A 31 -26.67 -10.47 25.41
C PHE A 31 -27.99 -9.75 25.11
N SER A 32 -27.91 -8.44 24.94
CA SER A 32 -29.06 -7.58 24.68
C SER A 32 -28.80 -6.72 23.46
N ASN A 33 -29.79 -6.60 22.58
CA ASN A 33 -29.75 -5.73 21.42
C ASN A 33 -29.87 -4.23 21.75
N GLU A 34 -30.08 -3.87 23.01
CA GLU A 34 -30.19 -2.46 23.45
C GLU A 34 -28.83 -1.81 23.68
N ALA A 35 -27.75 -2.60 23.71
CA ALA A 35 -26.40 -2.12 23.97
C ALA A 35 -25.41 -2.64 22.93
N THR A 36 -25.70 -2.42 21.65
CA THR A 36 -24.82 -2.79 20.54
C THR A 36 -23.56 -1.95 20.54
N HIS A 37 -22.40 -2.59 20.43
CA HIS A 37 -21.08 -1.97 20.40
C HIS A 37 -20.34 -2.35 19.12
N ILE A 38 -19.48 -1.46 18.67
CA ILE A 38 -18.46 -1.76 17.67
C ILE A 38 -17.13 -2.03 18.37
N ILE A 39 -16.55 -3.19 18.14
CA ILE A 39 -15.28 -3.60 18.72
C ILE A 39 -14.21 -3.65 17.62
N PHE A 40 -13.09 -2.98 17.85
CA PHE A 40 -11.88 -3.09 17.02
C PHE A 40 -10.90 -4.05 17.70
N SER A 41 -10.63 -5.17 17.05
CA SER A 41 -9.70 -6.18 17.57
C SER A 41 -8.26 -5.71 17.42
N LYS A 42 -7.57 -5.43 18.52
CA LYS A 42 -6.16 -4.95 18.50
C LYS A 42 -5.13 -6.07 18.42
N SER A 43 -5.54 -7.31 18.68
CA SER A 43 -4.70 -8.52 18.61
C SER A 43 -5.56 -9.73 18.23
N LYS A 44 -4.92 -10.79 17.74
CA LYS A 44 -5.60 -12.06 17.55
C LYS A 44 -5.97 -12.63 18.92
N HIS A 45 -7.24 -12.97 19.12
CA HIS A 45 -7.76 -13.48 20.40
C HIS A 45 -9.03 -14.30 20.21
N GLN A 46 -9.37 -15.05 21.22
CA GLN A 46 -10.60 -15.85 21.29
C GLN A 46 -11.53 -15.24 22.34
N SER A 47 -12.81 -15.07 22.02
CA SER A 47 -13.77 -14.46 22.95
C SER A 47 -15.22 -14.75 22.58
N ILE A 48 -16.11 -14.56 23.57
CA ILE A 48 -17.55 -14.55 23.43
C ILE A 48 -18.03 -13.10 23.54
N TYR A 49 -18.43 -12.51 22.43
CA TYR A 49 -18.86 -11.10 22.38
C TYR A 49 -20.37 -10.92 22.22
N SER A 50 -21.16 -11.99 22.32
CA SER A 50 -22.59 -11.93 22.00
C SER A 50 -22.81 -11.28 20.64
N VAL A 51 -22.41 -11.95 19.58
CA VAL A 51 -22.43 -11.40 18.22
C VAL A 51 -23.64 -11.93 17.45
N PRO A 52 -24.07 -11.22 16.37
CA PRO A 52 -25.02 -11.79 15.44
C PRO A 52 -24.52 -13.12 14.86
N ASN A 53 -25.43 -14.02 14.54
CA ASN A 53 -25.09 -15.36 14.05
C ASN A 53 -24.32 -15.34 12.72
N GLN A 54 -24.51 -14.30 11.91
CA GLN A 54 -23.85 -14.15 10.60
C GLN A 54 -22.40 -13.72 10.77
N ASN A 55 -21.49 -14.38 10.04
CA ASN A 55 -20.07 -14.05 9.97
C ASN A 55 -19.39 -13.77 11.32
N LYS A 56 -19.76 -14.46 12.39
CA LYS A 56 -19.20 -14.26 13.75
C LYS A 56 -19.32 -12.81 14.25
N GLY A 57 -20.25 -12.03 13.70
CA GLY A 57 -20.39 -10.60 13.97
C GLY A 57 -19.32 -9.72 13.32
N ILE A 58 -18.41 -10.25 12.48
CA ILE A 58 -17.40 -9.48 11.77
C ILE A 58 -18.06 -8.75 10.59
N VAL A 59 -18.05 -7.42 10.62
CA VAL A 59 -18.67 -6.55 9.59
C VAL A 59 -17.65 -5.89 8.69
N ALA A 60 -16.40 -5.78 9.14
CA ALA A 60 -15.33 -5.16 8.36
C ALA A 60 -13.95 -5.56 8.91
N THR A 61 -12.90 -5.16 8.18
CA THR A 61 -11.51 -5.17 8.66
C THR A 61 -10.91 -3.78 8.51
N VAL A 62 -10.22 -3.31 9.54
CA VAL A 62 -9.54 -2.00 9.47
C VAL A 62 -8.33 -2.11 8.55
N VAL A 63 -8.31 -1.36 7.47
CA VAL A 63 -7.19 -1.28 6.52
C VAL A 63 -6.42 0.04 6.63
N GLY A 64 -7.11 1.13 7.01
CA GLY A 64 -6.52 2.46 7.25
C GLY A 64 -6.79 2.97 8.67
N GLY A 65 -6.08 4.00 9.13
CA GLY A 65 -6.28 4.63 10.45
C GLY A 65 -5.88 3.77 11.65
N LYS A 66 -5.19 2.64 11.46
CA LYS A 66 -4.80 1.68 12.52
C LYS A 66 -4.11 2.33 13.71
N ARG A 67 -3.22 3.31 13.45
CA ARG A 67 -2.50 4.04 14.51
C ARG A 67 -3.42 4.96 15.31
N ASN A 68 -4.37 5.59 14.67
CA ASN A 68 -5.36 6.43 15.35
C ASN A 68 -6.16 5.58 16.33
N ILE A 69 -6.62 4.40 15.91
CA ILE A 69 -7.33 3.44 16.77
C ILE A 69 -6.46 3.01 17.96
N LEU A 70 -5.16 2.79 17.78
CA LEU A 70 -4.27 2.40 18.88
C LEU A 70 -4.04 3.53 19.90
N LYS A 71 -4.09 4.79 19.47
CA LYS A 71 -3.88 5.99 20.32
C LYS A 71 -5.15 6.48 21.00
N LEU A 72 -6.35 6.02 20.58
CA LEU A 72 -7.63 6.46 21.12
C LEU A 72 -7.72 6.28 22.64
N LYS A 73 -8.21 7.34 23.30
CA LYS A 73 -8.54 7.43 24.73
C LYS A 73 -10.06 7.42 24.92
N ASN A 74 -10.52 7.24 26.15
CA ASN A 74 -11.95 7.18 26.46
C ASN A 74 -12.71 8.50 26.17
N THR A 75 -12.01 9.60 26.01
CA THR A 75 -12.57 10.92 25.70
C THR A 75 -12.57 11.26 24.22
N ASP A 76 -11.95 10.43 23.38
CA ASP A 76 -11.83 10.69 21.94
C ASP A 76 -13.07 10.17 21.21
N GLU A 77 -13.47 10.87 20.17
CA GLU A 77 -14.58 10.51 19.30
C GLU A 77 -14.06 10.06 17.92
N ILE A 78 -14.71 9.05 17.33
CA ILE A 78 -14.52 8.72 15.94
C ILE A 78 -15.45 9.60 15.11
N ILE A 79 -14.89 10.55 14.38
CA ILE A 79 -15.64 11.54 13.61
C ILE A 79 -16.14 10.96 12.29
N ASN A 80 -15.38 10.00 11.71
CA ASN A 80 -15.73 9.40 10.44
C ASN A 80 -15.14 8.00 10.31
N ILE A 81 -15.87 7.11 9.63
CA ILE A 81 -15.43 5.79 9.17
C ILE A 81 -15.77 5.71 7.69
N GLU A 82 -14.76 5.72 6.82
CA GLU A 82 -14.95 5.57 5.38
C GLU A 82 -14.81 4.10 4.99
N PRO A 83 -15.81 3.50 4.35
CA PRO A 83 -15.64 2.20 3.71
C PRO A 83 -14.68 2.34 2.53
N ILE A 84 -13.73 1.41 2.42
CA ILE A 84 -12.87 1.31 1.25
C ILE A 84 -13.47 0.27 0.32
N ILE A 85 -13.80 0.69 -0.89
CA ILE A 85 -14.21 -0.23 -1.95
C ILE A 85 -12.95 -0.98 -2.39
N GLU A 86 -12.92 -2.29 -2.19
CA GLU A 86 -11.79 -3.10 -2.62
C GLU A 86 -11.67 -3.05 -4.16
N ARG A 87 -10.45 -2.86 -4.66
CA ARG A 87 -10.17 -2.88 -6.11
C ARG A 87 -10.75 -4.12 -6.79
N LYS A 88 -10.69 -5.27 -6.13
CA LYS A 88 -11.26 -6.53 -6.60
C LYS A 88 -12.77 -6.44 -6.84
N SER A 89 -13.52 -5.74 -5.98
CA SER A 89 -14.96 -5.50 -6.16
C SER A 89 -15.22 -4.57 -7.34
N VAL A 90 -14.39 -3.54 -7.54
CA VAL A 90 -14.47 -2.63 -8.70
C VAL A 90 -14.21 -3.37 -10.01
N ILE A 91 -13.19 -4.22 -10.06
CA ILE A 91 -12.85 -5.02 -11.26
C ILE A 91 -14.01 -5.95 -11.64
N ASN A 92 -14.62 -6.62 -10.65
CA ASN A 92 -15.69 -7.59 -10.87
C ASN A 92 -17.09 -6.94 -11.03
N SER A 93 -17.17 -5.61 -11.00
CA SER A 93 -18.45 -4.90 -11.14
C SER A 93 -18.96 -4.88 -12.59
N ALA A 94 -20.29 -4.93 -12.74
CA ALA A 94 -20.93 -4.72 -14.02
C ALA A 94 -21.41 -3.26 -14.15
N SER A 95 -21.13 -2.64 -15.31
CA SER A 95 -21.64 -1.29 -15.60
C SER A 95 -23.13 -1.36 -15.91
N VAL A 96 -23.90 -0.53 -15.23
CA VAL A 96 -25.34 -0.39 -15.44
C VAL A 96 -25.62 0.98 -16.06
N THR A 97 -26.18 1.00 -17.26
CA THR A 97 -26.58 2.22 -17.98
C THR A 97 -28.10 2.33 -18.18
N ASP A 98 -28.83 1.23 -17.99
CA ASP A 98 -30.27 1.20 -18.08
C ASP A 98 -30.91 1.52 -16.73
N LEU A 99 -31.63 2.62 -16.64
CA LEU A 99 -32.33 3.09 -15.44
C LEU A 99 -33.44 2.15 -14.97
N SER A 100 -33.90 1.22 -15.81
CA SER A 100 -34.89 0.20 -15.47
C SER A 100 -34.30 -1.05 -14.83
N THR A 101 -32.96 -1.13 -14.69
CA THR A 101 -32.28 -2.27 -14.10
C THR A 101 -32.74 -2.48 -12.66
N THR A 102 -33.23 -3.69 -12.36
CA THR A 102 -33.65 -4.06 -11.02
C THR A 102 -32.40 -4.42 -10.18
N LEU A 103 -32.22 -3.72 -9.07
CA LEU A 103 -31.18 -4.02 -8.08
C LEU A 103 -31.70 -5.11 -7.12
N LYS A 104 -30.86 -6.09 -6.85
CA LYS A 104 -31.15 -7.14 -5.87
C LYS A 104 -30.62 -6.73 -4.50
N GLU A 105 -31.25 -7.24 -3.43
CA GLU A 105 -30.75 -7.07 -2.07
C GLU A 105 -29.29 -7.58 -1.97
N GLY A 106 -28.42 -6.79 -1.33
CA GLY A 106 -26.98 -7.06 -1.23
C GLY A 106 -26.15 -6.53 -2.39
N ASN A 107 -26.75 -5.90 -3.44
CA ASN A 107 -25.98 -5.20 -4.45
C ASN A 107 -25.49 -3.86 -3.92
N GLU A 108 -24.21 -3.55 -4.19
CA GLU A 108 -23.62 -2.24 -3.98
C GLU A 108 -23.61 -1.45 -5.28
N LEU A 109 -23.98 -0.17 -5.20
CA LEU A 109 -23.92 0.79 -6.30
C LEU A 109 -22.85 1.83 -6.01
N PHE A 110 -21.94 2.03 -6.97
CA PHE A 110 -20.98 3.11 -6.91
C PHE A 110 -20.76 3.74 -8.28
N THR A 111 -20.35 5.00 -8.27
CA THR A 111 -19.91 5.70 -9.48
C THR A 111 -18.41 5.51 -9.68
N TYR A 112 -17.95 5.49 -10.93
CA TYR A 112 -16.54 5.36 -11.25
C TYR A 112 -16.15 6.17 -12.49
N VAL A 113 -14.86 6.47 -12.57
CA VAL A 113 -14.20 6.98 -13.77
C VAL A 113 -13.42 5.84 -14.40
N GLU A 114 -13.63 5.54 -15.67
CA GLU A 114 -12.86 4.56 -16.43
C GLU A 114 -11.78 5.26 -17.23
N ILE A 115 -10.55 4.74 -17.14
CA ILE A 115 -9.37 5.30 -17.81
C ILE A 115 -8.74 4.22 -18.68
N GLU A 116 -8.67 4.50 -19.98
CA GLU A 116 -7.92 3.68 -20.94
C GLU A 116 -6.46 4.10 -20.97
N ALA A 117 -5.56 3.10 -20.86
CA ALA A 117 -4.11 3.32 -20.89
C ALA A 117 -3.62 3.82 -22.24
N ASN A 118 -2.62 4.68 -22.23
CA ASN A 118 -1.77 4.91 -23.40
C ASN A 118 -0.69 3.84 -23.43
N HIS A 119 -0.76 2.91 -24.38
CA HIS A 119 0.17 1.80 -24.52
C HIS A 119 1.60 2.19 -24.85
N GLU A 120 1.85 3.45 -25.24
CA GLU A 120 3.19 3.99 -25.49
C GLU A 120 3.81 4.64 -24.25
N ALA A 121 3.09 4.66 -23.10
CA ALA A 121 3.56 5.20 -21.83
C ALA A 121 3.51 4.16 -20.68
N PRO A 122 4.12 2.97 -20.83
CA PRO A 122 4.00 1.86 -19.88
C PRO A 122 4.54 2.21 -18.48
N ILE A 123 5.66 2.91 -18.40
CA ILE A 123 6.31 3.29 -17.14
C ILE A 123 5.43 4.27 -16.35
N SER A 124 4.90 5.27 -17.05
CA SER A 124 4.06 6.30 -16.44
C SER A 124 2.66 5.76 -16.08
N PHE A 125 2.14 4.82 -16.87
CA PHE A 125 0.88 4.18 -16.54
C PHE A 125 1.01 3.29 -15.29
N GLU A 126 2.11 2.55 -15.16
CA GLU A 126 2.37 1.74 -13.95
C GLU A 126 2.50 2.63 -12.69
N HIS A 127 3.10 3.81 -12.82
CA HIS A 127 3.14 4.80 -11.75
C HIS A 127 1.72 5.25 -11.33
N PHE A 128 0.83 5.46 -12.28
CA PHE A 128 -0.58 5.77 -12.00
C PHE A 128 -1.29 4.61 -11.31
N LEU A 129 -1.07 3.36 -11.77
CA LEU A 129 -1.63 2.17 -11.13
C LEU A 129 -1.19 2.01 -9.67
N LYS A 130 0.03 2.45 -9.32
CA LYS A 130 0.50 2.46 -7.94
C LYS A 130 -0.18 3.55 -7.10
N ILE A 131 -0.55 4.68 -7.69
CA ILE A 131 -1.32 5.73 -6.99
C ILE A 131 -2.71 5.21 -6.62
N ILE A 132 -3.38 4.54 -7.54
CA ILE A 132 -4.75 4.04 -7.38
C ILE A 132 -4.83 2.57 -6.93
N GLU A 133 -3.81 2.05 -6.26
CA GLU A 133 -3.76 0.62 -5.88
C GLU A 133 -4.93 0.18 -4.98
N ASP A 134 -5.57 1.12 -4.27
CA ASP A 134 -6.79 0.92 -3.49
C ASP A 134 -8.08 1.08 -4.30
N GLY A 135 -7.99 1.28 -5.63
CA GLY A 135 -9.14 1.51 -6.52
C GLY A 135 -9.64 2.95 -6.50
N THR A 136 -8.97 3.87 -5.80
CA THR A 136 -9.40 5.26 -5.70
C THR A 136 -8.32 6.27 -6.07
N PHE A 137 -8.73 7.42 -6.61
CA PHE A 137 -7.87 8.58 -6.83
C PHE A 137 -8.26 9.66 -5.82
N TYR A 138 -7.37 9.94 -4.89
CA TYR A 138 -7.51 11.02 -3.93
C TYR A 138 -7.13 12.35 -4.58
N VAL A 139 -7.96 13.38 -4.39
CA VAL A 139 -7.75 14.72 -4.96
C VAL A 139 -7.00 15.58 -3.95
N ASP A 140 -5.67 15.68 -4.11
CA ASP A 140 -4.83 16.51 -3.23
C ASP A 140 -5.01 18.00 -3.51
N TYR A 141 -5.38 18.36 -4.74
CA TYR A 141 -5.69 19.73 -5.15
C TYR A 141 -6.57 19.78 -6.39
N GLU A 142 -7.35 20.83 -6.47
CA GLU A 142 -8.34 21.09 -7.50
C GLU A 142 -8.08 22.44 -8.17
N SER A 143 -8.35 22.52 -9.47
CA SER A 143 -8.45 23.76 -10.24
C SER A 143 -9.56 23.65 -11.29
N GLU A 144 -9.92 24.75 -11.90
CA GLU A 144 -10.91 24.74 -13.01
C GLU A 144 -10.49 23.79 -14.14
N SER A 145 -9.21 23.65 -14.40
CA SER A 145 -8.69 22.93 -15.57
C SER A 145 -8.19 21.51 -15.29
N PHE A 146 -7.99 21.14 -14.04
CA PHE A 146 -7.53 19.79 -13.68
C PHE A 146 -7.71 19.49 -12.18
N ILE A 147 -7.68 18.21 -11.85
CA ILE A 147 -7.49 17.69 -10.50
C ILE A 147 -6.13 16.98 -10.44
N GLY A 148 -5.53 16.84 -9.27
CA GLY A 148 -4.21 16.25 -9.14
C GLY A 148 -4.00 15.45 -7.86
N ASN A 149 -3.03 14.53 -7.93
CA ASN A 149 -2.61 13.68 -6.82
C ASN A 149 -1.10 13.76 -6.60
N ASP A 150 -0.69 13.85 -5.34
CA ASP A 150 0.69 14.03 -4.89
C ASP A 150 1.30 12.79 -4.20
N LYS A 151 0.60 11.64 -4.12
CA LYS A 151 1.02 10.44 -3.38
C LYS A 151 2.45 10.00 -3.70
N LEU A 152 2.86 10.09 -4.97
CA LEU A 152 4.19 9.72 -5.46
C LEU A 152 5.00 10.93 -5.97
N ARG A 153 4.70 12.14 -5.47
CA ARG A 153 5.48 13.34 -5.80
C ARG A 153 6.93 13.17 -5.35
N GLY A 154 7.86 13.55 -6.22
CA GLY A 154 9.31 13.38 -6.02
C GLY A 154 9.87 12.10 -6.64
N LEU A 155 9.04 11.22 -7.19
CA LEU A 155 9.47 10.03 -7.91
C LEU A 155 9.65 10.36 -9.39
N GLU A 156 10.89 10.49 -9.81
CA GLU A 156 11.26 10.83 -11.20
C GLU A 156 10.92 9.68 -12.15
N LYS A 157 10.46 10.03 -13.34
CA LYS A 157 10.20 9.13 -14.47
C LYS A 157 10.70 9.76 -15.75
N ASP A 158 11.13 8.92 -16.67
CA ASP A 158 11.58 9.37 -17.99
C ASP A 158 10.43 9.96 -18.82
N SER A 159 10.79 10.74 -19.84
CA SER A 159 9.84 11.24 -20.82
C SER A 159 9.41 10.11 -21.74
N GLU A 160 8.09 9.91 -21.89
CA GLU A 160 7.51 8.91 -22.79
C GLU A 160 6.70 9.61 -23.89
N VAL A 161 5.41 9.87 -23.66
CA VAL A 161 4.50 10.42 -24.68
C VAL A 161 4.12 11.87 -24.37
N ILE A 162 4.43 12.77 -25.30
CA ILE A 162 4.14 14.20 -25.19
C ILE A 162 3.13 14.59 -26.25
N GLU A 163 1.91 14.87 -25.84
CA GLU A 163 0.81 15.27 -26.72
C GLU A 163 0.02 16.45 -26.14
N LYS A 164 -0.97 16.93 -26.91
CA LYS A 164 -1.96 17.89 -26.41
C LYS A 164 -2.77 17.27 -25.29
N ARG A 165 -2.85 17.95 -24.15
CA ARG A 165 -3.66 17.52 -23.01
C ARG A 165 -5.12 17.89 -23.24
N LYS A 166 -5.88 16.99 -23.82
CA LYS A 166 -7.32 17.16 -24.03
C LYS A 166 -8.08 16.97 -22.71
N ARG A 167 -9.32 17.45 -22.66
CA ARG A 167 -10.24 17.10 -21.58
C ARG A 167 -10.32 15.58 -21.42
N GLY A 168 -10.18 15.10 -20.20
CA GLY A 168 -10.07 13.67 -19.87
C GLY A 168 -8.67 13.09 -19.99
N ALA A 169 -7.67 13.85 -20.45
CA ALA A 169 -6.29 13.36 -20.45
C ALA A 169 -5.79 13.14 -19.02
N VAL A 170 -5.19 11.99 -18.78
CA VAL A 170 -4.45 11.67 -17.55
C VAL A 170 -2.97 11.81 -17.82
N THR A 171 -2.26 12.57 -17.00
CA THR A 171 -0.85 12.86 -17.24
C THR A 171 0.01 12.67 -16.00
N LEU A 172 1.25 12.25 -16.21
CA LEU A 172 2.30 12.22 -15.20
C LEU A 172 3.28 13.36 -15.45
N ARG A 173 3.59 14.14 -14.43
CA ARG A 173 4.64 15.14 -14.50
C ARG A 173 6.02 14.49 -14.34
N ASN A 174 6.82 14.56 -15.41
CA ASN A 174 8.13 13.91 -15.50
C ASN A 174 9.31 14.84 -15.21
N GLN A 175 9.09 16.16 -15.10
CA GLN A 175 10.16 17.16 -14.91
C GLN A 175 9.76 18.31 -13.98
N GLY A 176 10.76 18.90 -13.33
CA GLY A 176 10.63 20.13 -12.55
C GLY A 176 9.91 19.97 -11.20
N ALA A 177 9.50 21.09 -10.62
CA ALA A 177 8.79 21.09 -9.36
C ALA A 177 7.46 20.35 -9.50
N GLY A 178 7.25 19.31 -8.66
CA GLY A 178 6.08 18.47 -8.72
C GLY A 178 6.23 17.24 -9.64
N VAL A 179 7.45 16.84 -9.98
CA VAL A 179 7.73 15.55 -10.62
C VAL A 179 7.06 14.40 -9.84
N GLY A 180 6.53 13.42 -10.56
CA GLY A 180 5.77 12.30 -9.97
C GLY A 180 4.29 12.58 -9.69
N ARG A 181 3.83 13.83 -9.84
CA ARG A 181 2.41 14.17 -9.73
C ARG A 181 1.61 13.65 -10.90
N VAL A 182 0.40 13.20 -10.63
CA VAL A 182 -0.58 12.83 -11.65
C VAL A 182 -1.69 13.87 -11.72
N TYR A 183 -2.10 14.21 -12.96
CA TYR A 183 -3.18 15.15 -13.24
C TYR A 183 -4.23 14.51 -14.13
N ILE A 184 -5.51 14.81 -13.88
CA ILE A 184 -6.62 14.49 -14.77
C ILE A 184 -7.24 15.81 -15.24
N TYR A 185 -7.26 16.05 -16.55
CA TYR A 185 -7.65 17.34 -17.11
C TYR A 185 -9.16 17.47 -17.32
N ARG A 186 -9.71 18.59 -16.86
CA ARG A 186 -11.11 19.01 -17.08
C ARG A 186 -11.28 19.81 -18.36
N GLU A 187 -10.21 20.41 -18.88
CA GLU A 187 -10.18 21.25 -20.07
C GLU A 187 -8.99 20.94 -20.96
N ASP A 188 -9.10 21.38 -22.23
CA ASP A 188 -8.00 21.27 -23.17
C ASP A 188 -6.84 22.18 -22.80
N ARG A 189 -5.61 21.64 -22.85
CA ARG A 189 -4.35 22.37 -22.64
C ARG A 189 -3.33 21.99 -23.70
N VAL A 190 -2.40 22.91 -23.98
CA VAL A 190 -1.28 22.63 -24.89
C VAL A 190 -0.37 21.53 -24.35
N GLY A 191 0.22 20.74 -25.23
CA GLY A 191 1.26 19.77 -24.86
C GLY A 191 2.50 20.49 -24.32
N VAL A 192 3.15 19.92 -23.32
CA VAL A 192 4.43 20.40 -22.79
C VAL A 192 5.34 19.20 -22.47
N PRO A 193 6.67 19.34 -22.66
CA PRO A 193 7.61 18.23 -22.46
C PRO A 193 7.65 17.66 -21.04
N SER A 194 7.16 18.42 -20.07
CA SER A 194 7.16 18.04 -18.67
C SER A 194 5.99 17.14 -18.24
N HIS A 195 5.14 16.71 -19.19
CA HIS A 195 3.99 15.85 -18.91
C HIS A 195 3.90 14.71 -19.92
N ASN A 196 3.98 13.48 -19.44
CA ASN A 196 3.64 12.28 -20.21
C ASN A 196 2.12 12.09 -20.23
N ILE A 197 1.55 11.79 -21.39
CA ILE A 197 0.15 11.37 -21.50
C ILE A 197 0.08 9.87 -21.22
N ILE A 198 -0.53 9.49 -20.10
CA ILE A 198 -0.56 8.09 -19.63
C ILE A 198 -1.86 7.37 -19.93
N GLY A 199 -2.90 8.12 -20.30
CA GLY A 199 -4.20 7.57 -20.65
C GLY A 199 -5.25 8.64 -20.81
N TYR A 200 -6.49 8.19 -21.09
CA TYR A 200 -7.64 9.05 -21.25
C TYR A 200 -8.88 8.49 -20.54
N VAL A 201 -9.67 9.37 -19.98
CA VAL A 201 -10.99 9.01 -19.42
C VAL A 201 -11.92 8.59 -20.55
N SER A 202 -12.34 7.33 -20.53
CA SER A 202 -13.31 6.75 -21.48
C SER A 202 -14.75 6.88 -20.99
N ARG A 203 -14.97 6.83 -19.66
CA ARG A 203 -16.28 6.96 -19.02
C ARG A 203 -16.22 7.75 -17.72
N GLY A 204 -17.35 8.36 -17.34
CA GLY A 204 -17.49 9.04 -16.05
C GLY A 204 -16.81 10.42 -15.98
N ILE A 205 -16.51 11.05 -17.13
CA ILE A 205 -15.82 12.35 -17.18
C ILE A 205 -16.56 13.46 -16.41
N GLN A 206 -17.89 13.36 -16.26
CA GLN A 206 -18.70 14.33 -15.52
C GLN A 206 -18.40 14.32 -14.02
N LEU A 207 -17.94 13.19 -13.47
CA LEU A 207 -17.53 13.10 -12.06
C LEU A 207 -16.32 13.99 -11.78
N LEU A 208 -15.44 14.19 -12.78
CA LEU A 208 -14.30 15.08 -12.65
C LEU A 208 -14.70 16.55 -12.43
N ASP A 209 -15.85 16.97 -12.98
CA ASP A 209 -16.32 18.36 -12.90
C ASP A 209 -16.89 18.69 -11.51
N THR A 210 -17.33 17.66 -10.77
CA THR A 210 -18.03 17.82 -9.49
C THR A 210 -17.16 17.55 -8.28
N VAL A 211 -16.10 16.74 -8.45
CA VAL A 211 -15.23 16.37 -7.32
C VAL A 211 -14.44 17.58 -6.81
N LYS A 212 -14.27 17.61 -5.49
CA LYS A 212 -13.54 18.68 -4.75
C LYS A 212 -12.22 18.19 -4.17
N GLU A 213 -11.40 19.15 -3.78
CA GLU A 213 -10.18 18.89 -3.02
C GLU A 213 -10.49 18.07 -1.76
N HIS A 214 -9.64 17.07 -1.49
CA HIS A 214 -9.76 16.10 -0.40
C HIS A 214 -10.86 15.04 -0.56
N GLU A 215 -11.55 15.00 -1.69
CA GLU A 215 -12.47 13.91 -2.03
C GLU A 215 -11.76 12.77 -2.80
N LYS A 216 -12.44 11.63 -2.92
CA LYS A 216 -11.97 10.45 -3.64
C LYS A 216 -12.88 10.12 -4.81
N ILE A 217 -12.28 9.65 -5.89
CA ILE A 217 -12.99 9.11 -7.06
C ILE A 217 -12.62 7.65 -7.22
N THR A 218 -13.61 6.77 -7.37
CA THR A 218 -13.36 5.38 -7.77
C THR A 218 -12.86 5.35 -9.21
N ILE A 219 -11.75 4.66 -9.42
CA ILE A 219 -11.10 4.52 -10.73
C ILE A 219 -11.13 3.05 -11.16
N LYS A 220 -11.52 2.83 -12.40
CA LYS A 220 -11.35 1.58 -13.14
C LYS A 220 -10.42 1.82 -14.31
N THR A 221 -9.48 0.92 -14.56
CA THR A 221 -8.52 1.08 -15.67
C THR A 221 -8.68 -0.03 -16.71
N VAL A 222 -8.31 0.28 -17.94
CA VAL A 222 -8.24 -0.68 -19.04
C VAL A 222 -6.85 -0.55 -19.68
N PRO A 223 -5.98 -1.58 -19.54
CA PRO A 223 -6.15 -2.79 -18.74
C PRO A 223 -6.12 -2.51 -17.22
N GLU A 224 -6.69 -3.41 -16.44
CA GLU A 224 -6.50 -3.43 -14.99
C GLU A 224 -5.08 -3.87 -14.64
N LYS A 225 -4.60 -3.45 -13.43
CA LYS A 225 -3.24 -3.79 -13.00
C LYS A 225 -3.01 -5.31 -13.00
N ILE A 226 -1.96 -5.74 -13.70
CA ILE A 226 -1.49 -7.12 -13.74
C ILE A 226 -0.20 -7.22 -12.94
N SER A 227 -0.26 -7.85 -11.77
CA SER A 227 0.92 -8.07 -10.92
C SER A 227 0.84 -9.42 -10.24
N THR A 228 1.91 -10.19 -10.36
CA THR A 228 2.09 -11.47 -9.67
C THR A 228 3.07 -11.36 -8.51
N VAL A 229 3.71 -10.20 -8.35
CA VAL A 229 4.71 -9.94 -7.31
C VAL A 229 4.08 -10.09 -5.92
N ALA A 230 4.74 -10.80 -5.04
CA ALA A 230 4.30 -11.23 -3.71
C ALA A 230 3.24 -12.34 -3.67
N LEU A 231 2.84 -12.92 -4.80
CA LEU A 231 2.08 -14.17 -4.86
C LEU A 231 3.02 -15.37 -4.75
N THR A 232 2.45 -16.53 -4.45
CA THR A 232 3.13 -17.80 -4.68
C THR A 232 3.11 -18.14 -6.17
N GLN A 233 4.03 -18.99 -6.64
CA GLN A 233 4.02 -19.45 -8.05
C GLN A 233 2.68 -20.10 -8.42
N LYS A 234 2.09 -20.88 -7.51
CA LYS A 234 0.80 -21.52 -7.70
C LYS A 234 -0.36 -20.52 -7.81
N ASP A 235 -0.39 -19.50 -6.93
CA ASP A 235 -1.45 -18.50 -6.98
C ASP A 235 -1.35 -17.64 -8.24
N ALA A 236 -0.12 -17.41 -8.71
CA ALA A 236 0.12 -16.71 -9.97
C ALA A 236 -0.36 -17.49 -11.19
N ASP A 237 -0.18 -18.82 -11.24
CA ASP A 237 -0.73 -19.67 -12.32
C ASP A 237 -2.26 -19.48 -12.43
N ILE A 238 -2.96 -19.61 -11.30
CA ILE A 238 -4.43 -19.47 -11.25
C ILE A 238 -4.86 -18.05 -11.69
N TYR A 239 -4.13 -17.04 -11.22
CA TYR A 239 -4.43 -15.63 -11.54
C TYR A 239 -4.24 -15.35 -13.03
N LEU A 240 -3.11 -15.77 -13.62
CA LEU A 240 -2.76 -15.53 -15.01
C LEU A 240 -3.60 -16.37 -15.98
N GLU A 241 -3.94 -17.61 -15.62
CA GLU A 241 -4.86 -18.46 -16.40
C GLU A 241 -6.23 -17.78 -16.55
N ASN A 242 -6.76 -17.18 -15.47
CA ASN A 242 -8.03 -16.43 -15.51
C ASN A 242 -7.98 -15.20 -16.42
N LEU A 243 -6.79 -14.64 -16.66
CA LEU A 243 -6.56 -13.50 -17.56
C LEU A 243 -6.19 -13.93 -19.00
N GLY A 244 -6.03 -15.24 -19.25
CA GLY A 244 -5.57 -15.76 -20.53
C GLY A 244 -4.11 -15.39 -20.85
N ILE A 245 -3.27 -15.28 -19.82
CA ILE A 245 -1.84 -14.93 -19.91
C ILE A 245 -1.02 -16.19 -19.70
N GLU A 246 -0.08 -16.47 -20.63
CA GLU A 246 0.87 -17.57 -20.50
C GLU A 246 1.86 -17.27 -19.37
N HIS A 247 2.04 -18.22 -18.45
CA HIS A 247 2.97 -18.10 -17.32
C HIS A 247 4.22 -18.94 -17.52
N GLU A 248 5.40 -18.30 -17.37
CA GLU A 248 6.72 -18.96 -17.36
C GLU A 248 7.37 -18.76 -15.99
N ARG A 249 7.59 -19.83 -15.25
CA ARG A 249 8.27 -19.80 -13.94
C ARG A 249 9.79 -19.83 -14.12
N ASP A 250 10.52 -18.96 -13.36
CA ASP A 250 11.99 -18.92 -13.30
C ASP A 250 12.46 -18.83 -11.84
N GLY A 251 13.77 -19.03 -11.62
CA GLY A 251 14.35 -19.11 -10.28
C GLY A 251 13.87 -20.35 -9.54
N LEU A 252 13.31 -20.19 -8.35
CA LEU A 252 12.63 -21.27 -7.64
C LEU A 252 11.23 -21.45 -8.21
N VAL A 253 10.98 -22.61 -8.80
CA VAL A 253 9.74 -22.91 -9.56
C VAL A 253 8.69 -23.69 -8.76
N ASP A 254 9.00 -24.03 -7.51
CA ASP A 254 8.09 -24.75 -6.62
C ASP A 254 6.81 -23.94 -6.35
N ASP A 255 5.70 -24.62 -6.08
CA ASP A 255 4.37 -24.02 -5.93
C ASP A 255 4.28 -22.96 -4.83
N ASP A 256 5.07 -23.12 -3.77
CA ASP A 256 5.13 -22.21 -2.59
C ASP A 256 6.21 -21.14 -2.68
N ALA A 257 7.03 -21.14 -3.75
CA ALA A 257 8.00 -20.08 -4.00
C ALA A 257 7.32 -18.71 -4.13
N ILE A 258 7.90 -17.69 -3.52
CA ILE A 258 7.35 -16.32 -3.56
C ILE A 258 7.92 -15.58 -4.76
N ILE A 259 7.06 -14.97 -5.56
CA ILE A 259 7.46 -14.17 -6.72
C ILE A 259 7.94 -12.80 -6.25
N VAL A 260 9.17 -12.45 -6.64
CA VAL A 260 9.81 -11.17 -6.29
C VAL A 260 10.01 -10.25 -7.49
N ALA A 261 9.92 -10.77 -8.70
CA ALA A 261 10.00 -10.00 -9.94
C ALA A 261 9.21 -10.67 -11.06
N GLN A 262 8.81 -9.88 -12.03
CA GLN A 262 8.10 -10.31 -13.23
C GLN A 262 8.64 -9.61 -14.48
N ASP A 263 8.57 -10.27 -15.63
CA ASP A 263 8.97 -9.74 -16.94
C ASP A 263 7.95 -10.16 -18.02
N PRO A 264 7.27 -9.24 -18.74
CA PRO A 264 7.42 -7.78 -18.63
C PRO A 264 7.06 -7.21 -17.26
N LEU A 265 7.67 -6.06 -16.92
CA LEU A 265 7.43 -5.37 -15.65
C LEU A 265 6.08 -4.63 -15.63
N TYR A 266 5.65 -4.10 -16.78
CA TYR A 266 4.54 -3.15 -16.88
C TYR A 266 3.26 -3.80 -17.39
N THR A 267 2.14 -3.45 -16.76
CA THR A 267 0.80 -3.98 -17.04
C THR A 267 0.42 -3.93 -18.53
N VAL A 268 0.66 -2.81 -19.21
CA VAL A 268 0.31 -2.66 -20.63
C VAL A 268 1.15 -3.56 -21.56
N ASP A 269 2.40 -3.83 -21.18
CA ASP A 269 3.26 -4.73 -21.95
C ASP A 269 2.83 -6.20 -21.76
N ILE A 270 2.46 -6.57 -20.54
CA ILE A 270 1.93 -7.91 -20.23
C ILE A 270 0.62 -8.13 -20.99
N ASP A 271 -0.30 -7.15 -20.94
CA ASP A 271 -1.58 -7.23 -21.64
C ASP A 271 -1.40 -7.39 -23.16
N LYS A 272 -0.44 -6.69 -23.74
CA LYS A 272 -0.11 -6.77 -25.17
C LYS A 272 0.54 -8.10 -25.56
N GLN A 273 1.48 -8.61 -24.75
CA GLN A 273 2.23 -9.83 -25.06
C GLN A 273 1.46 -11.10 -24.69
N LYS A 274 0.53 -11.02 -23.73
CA LYS A 274 -0.18 -12.16 -23.14
C LYS A 274 0.75 -13.27 -22.63
N LYS A 275 1.94 -12.87 -22.21
CA LYS A 275 2.95 -13.75 -21.62
C LYS A 275 3.64 -13.03 -20.47
N LEU A 276 3.90 -13.77 -19.38
CA LEU A 276 4.59 -13.27 -18.19
C LEU A 276 5.56 -14.31 -17.66
N LYS A 277 6.81 -13.91 -17.47
CA LYS A 277 7.83 -14.68 -16.77
C LYS A 277 7.97 -14.17 -15.34
N THR A 278 8.04 -15.07 -14.37
CA THR A 278 8.16 -14.70 -12.94
C THR A 278 9.43 -15.26 -12.33
N LEU A 279 10.06 -14.49 -11.42
CA LEU A 279 11.21 -14.94 -10.64
C LEU A 279 10.75 -15.32 -9.23
N GLY A 280 10.76 -16.63 -8.94
CA GLY A 280 10.49 -17.17 -7.62
C GLY A 280 11.73 -17.25 -6.74
N VAL A 281 11.56 -17.02 -5.44
CA VAL A 281 12.60 -17.19 -4.41
C VAL A 281 12.06 -18.02 -3.24
N PRO A 282 12.95 -18.62 -2.41
CA PRO A 282 12.54 -19.28 -1.19
C PRO A 282 11.76 -18.33 -0.27
N ARG A 283 10.74 -18.86 0.41
CA ARG A 283 9.98 -18.08 1.39
C ARG A 283 10.88 -17.52 2.52
N ASP A 284 11.99 -18.18 2.78
CA ASP A 284 12.97 -17.78 3.79
C ASP A 284 13.76 -16.53 3.42
N ASP A 285 13.80 -16.16 2.14
CA ASP A 285 14.40 -14.91 1.67
C ASP A 285 13.46 -13.70 1.79
N PHE A 286 12.22 -13.91 2.30
CA PHE A 286 11.16 -12.93 2.33
C PHE A 286 10.82 -12.46 3.74
N VAL A 287 10.77 -11.14 3.93
CA VAL A 287 10.53 -10.50 5.23
C VAL A 287 9.36 -9.53 5.14
N GLU A 288 8.42 -9.63 6.08
CA GLU A 288 7.33 -8.67 6.18
C GLU A 288 7.65 -7.58 7.20
N ILE A 289 7.35 -6.34 6.84
CA ILE A 289 7.64 -5.16 7.66
C ILE A 289 6.41 -4.28 7.84
N GLU A 290 6.38 -3.53 8.94
CA GLU A 290 5.43 -2.45 9.20
C GLU A 290 6.21 -1.14 9.30
N LEU A 291 5.85 -0.14 8.49
CA LEU A 291 6.52 1.17 8.47
C LEU A 291 5.71 2.25 9.20
N TYR A 292 6.41 3.19 9.84
CA TYR A 292 5.84 4.26 10.66
C TYR A 292 5.82 5.58 9.87
N ALA A 293 5.10 5.60 8.75
CA ALA A 293 5.11 6.71 7.79
C ALA A 293 4.61 8.04 8.38
N ASP A 294 3.60 8.01 9.27
CA ASP A 294 3.05 9.22 9.89
C ASP A 294 4.03 9.91 10.85
N GLU A 295 4.94 9.13 11.44
CA GLU A 295 5.90 9.63 12.42
C GLU A 295 7.27 9.92 11.78
N ASN A 296 7.54 9.32 10.61
CA ASN A 296 8.82 9.42 9.88
C ASN A 296 8.59 9.61 8.38
N PRO A 297 7.90 10.63 7.93
CA PRO A 297 7.52 10.75 6.53
C PRO A 297 8.71 10.77 5.56
N SER A 298 9.78 11.48 5.90
CA SER A 298 10.97 11.59 5.04
C SER A 298 11.82 10.31 5.04
N SER A 299 12.01 9.70 6.22
CA SER A 299 12.84 8.50 6.37
C SER A 299 12.14 7.26 5.80
N VAL A 300 10.81 7.16 5.93
CA VAL A 300 10.02 6.10 5.31
C VAL A 300 9.97 6.28 3.80
N TRP A 301 9.81 7.51 3.30
CA TRP A 301 9.92 7.79 1.87
C TRP A 301 11.28 7.36 1.30
N TYR A 302 12.37 7.73 1.97
CA TYR A 302 13.72 7.29 1.61
C TYR A 302 13.82 5.78 1.55
N PHE A 303 13.38 5.08 2.61
CA PHE A 303 13.41 3.63 2.69
C PHE A 303 12.64 2.98 1.53
N ARG A 304 11.39 3.41 1.29
CA ARG A 304 10.57 2.91 0.18
C ARG A 304 11.21 3.18 -1.19
N LYS A 305 11.87 4.33 -1.34
CA LYS A 305 12.54 4.70 -2.59
C LYS A 305 13.70 3.78 -2.90
N ILE A 306 14.60 3.57 -1.94
CA ILE A 306 15.81 2.77 -2.17
C ILE A 306 15.56 1.26 -2.20
N SER A 307 14.54 0.79 -1.50
CA SER A 307 14.12 -0.62 -1.56
C SER A 307 13.26 -0.95 -2.78
N GLY A 308 12.71 0.05 -3.48
CA GLY A 308 11.81 -0.15 -4.62
C GLY A 308 10.33 -0.23 -4.27
N LEU A 309 9.93 -0.13 -2.99
CA LEU A 309 8.52 -0.20 -2.55
C LEU A 309 7.64 0.95 -3.06
N LEU A 310 8.22 2.06 -3.56
CA LEU A 310 7.46 3.10 -4.26
C LEU A 310 6.98 2.66 -5.65
N ASN A 311 7.64 1.67 -6.25
CA ASN A 311 7.32 1.19 -7.60
C ASN A 311 6.61 -0.16 -7.60
N GLY A 312 6.79 -0.98 -6.57
CA GLY A 312 6.28 -2.35 -6.50
C GLY A 312 5.79 -2.75 -5.11
N ASP A 313 5.25 -3.95 -5.01
CA ASP A 313 4.70 -4.50 -3.77
C ASP A 313 5.76 -5.27 -2.97
N VAL A 314 6.89 -5.61 -3.61
CA VAL A 314 8.08 -6.20 -2.99
C VAL A 314 9.27 -5.30 -3.24
N GLY A 315 9.93 -4.90 -2.16
CA GLY A 315 11.21 -4.22 -2.19
C GLY A 315 12.36 -5.19 -1.99
N HIS A 316 13.58 -4.74 -2.28
CA HIS A 316 14.80 -5.50 -2.06
C HIS A 316 15.85 -4.64 -1.38
N LEU A 317 16.54 -5.22 -0.40
CA LEU A 317 17.61 -4.58 0.34
C LEU A 317 18.87 -5.45 0.28
N ARG A 318 19.98 -4.88 -0.17
CA ARG A 318 21.25 -5.59 -0.19
C ARG A 318 21.94 -5.48 1.18
N VAL A 319 22.28 -6.61 1.77
CA VAL A 319 23.01 -6.65 3.03
C VAL A 319 24.43 -6.08 2.82
N ASN A 320 24.74 -5.03 3.57
CA ASN A 320 26.05 -4.40 3.57
C ASN A 320 26.98 -5.03 4.64
N MET A 321 26.37 -5.41 5.76
CA MET A 321 27.10 -6.01 6.88
C MET A 321 26.12 -6.82 7.76
N ALA A 322 26.54 -8.00 8.19
CA ALA A 322 25.83 -8.82 9.16
C ALA A 322 26.82 -9.22 10.27
N ILE A 323 26.63 -8.70 11.49
CA ILE A 323 27.52 -8.93 12.63
C ILE A 323 26.79 -9.82 13.64
N LYS A 324 27.05 -11.13 13.58
CA LYS A 324 26.36 -12.13 14.40
C LYS A 324 26.60 -11.92 15.90
N GLU A 325 27.79 -11.55 16.29
CA GLU A 325 28.19 -11.31 17.69
C GLU A 325 27.48 -10.11 18.31
N MET A 326 26.98 -9.18 17.47
CA MET A 326 26.26 -7.98 17.91
C MET A 326 24.76 -8.06 17.62
N ASN A 327 24.29 -9.16 17.04
CA ASN A 327 22.89 -9.35 16.65
C ASN A 327 22.36 -8.22 15.75
N ILE A 328 23.15 -7.81 14.73
CA ILE A 328 22.87 -6.68 13.83
C ILE A 328 22.94 -7.11 12.38
N ILE A 329 22.01 -6.61 11.57
CA ILE A 329 22.08 -6.58 10.12
C ILE A 329 21.97 -5.14 9.63
N MET A 330 22.82 -4.76 8.67
CA MET A 330 22.86 -3.43 8.07
C MET A 330 22.73 -3.54 6.56
N PHE A 331 21.99 -2.61 5.96
CA PHE A 331 21.74 -2.58 4.54
C PHE A 331 22.46 -1.41 3.86
N LYS A 332 22.74 -1.54 2.57
CA LYS A 332 23.46 -0.56 1.79
C LYS A 332 22.68 0.75 1.68
N ALA A 333 23.28 1.85 2.18
CA ALA A 333 22.74 3.19 2.02
C ALA A 333 22.91 3.72 0.58
N VAL A 334 22.03 4.63 0.18
CA VAL A 334 22.15 5.42 -1.05
C VAL A 334 22.33 6.88 -0.68
N ASN A 335 23.58 7.31 -0.46
CA ASN A 335 23.93 8.62 0.09
C ASN A 335 23.32 9.80 -0.67
N LYS A 336 23.15 9.69 -1.99
CA LYS A 336 22.54 10.73 -2.83
C LYS A 336 21.09 10.98 -2.42
N GLU A 337 20.35 9.91 -2.09
CA GLU A 337 18.94 9.95 -1.73
C GLU A 337 18.71 10.28 -0.24
N ALA A 338 19.74 10.08 0.59
CA ALA A 338 19.67 10.32 2.03
C ALA A 338 19.85 11.80 2.44
N LYS A 339 20.10 12.69 1.45
CA LYS A 339 20.28 14.12 1.72
C LYS A 339 19.02 14.73 2.31
N GLY A 340 19.15 15.31 3.52
CA GLY A 340 18.04 15.99 4.18
C GLY A 340 17.18 15.10 5.10
N LEU A 341 17.60 13.89 5.41
CA LEU A 341 16.96 13.06 6.44
C LEU A 341 17.15 13.67 7.83
N ILE A 342 16.25 14.54 8.23
CA ILE A 342 16.28 15.17 9.56
C ILE A 342 15.87 14.19 10.66
N PRO A 343 16.17 14.50 11.94
CA PRO A 343 15.57 13.77 13.06
C PRO A 343 14.04 13.81 13.01
N GLU A 344 13.41 12.61 13.05
CA GLU A 344 11.96 12.42 13.07
C GLU A 344 11.58 11.68 14.36
N LYS A 345 11.16 10.42 14.32
CA LYS A 345 10.91 9.62 15.53
C LYS A 345 12.21 9.02 16.06
N LEU A 346 12.73 9.58 17.11
CA LEU A 346 13.92 9.09 17.80
C LEU A 346 13.55 8.04 18.85
N PRO A 347 14.49 7.13 19.23
CA PRO A 347 14.32 6.28 20.40
C PRO A 347 14.27 7.12 21.68
N ASP A 348 13.38 6.79 22.62
CA ASP A 348 13.32 7.49 23.92
C ASP A 348 14.52 7.10 24.81
N ASN A 349 14.70 5.81 25.05
CA ASN A 349 15.76 5.27 25.94
C ASN A 349 16.32 3.93 25.46
N LYS A 350 15.75 3.34 24.44
CA LYS A 350 16.23 2.11 23.78
C LYS A 350 15.70 1.98 22.36
N VAL A 351 16.39 1.22 21.53
CA VAL A 351 15.89 0.63 20.29
C VAL A 351 15.42 -0.78 20.64
N ASN A 352 14.17 -1.11 20.31
CA ASN A 352 13.65 -2.45 20.57
C ASN A 352 14.12 -3.44 19.51
N ALA A 353 14.14 -4.72 19.88
CA ALA A 353 14.43 -5.79 18.94
C ALA A 353 13.53 -5.70 17.70
N TRP A 354 14.13 -5.92 16.52
CA TRP A 354 13.45 -5.94 15.22
C TRP A 354 12.94 -4.59 14.72
N GLU A 355 13.22 -3.49 15.43
CA GLU A 355 12.97 -2.16 14.87
C GLU A 355 13.91 -1.86 13.71
N ILE A 356 13.34 -1.28 12.64
CA ILE A 356 14.06 -0.81 11.45
C ILE A 356 14.43 0.64 11.70
N CYS A 357 15.71 0.94 11.67
CA CYS A 357 16.22 2.28 11.92
C CYS A 357 16.97 2.83 10.71
N VAL A 358 16.87 4.15 10.53
CA VAL A 358 17.63 4.91 9.52
C VAL A 358 18.39 6.02 10.21
N SER A 359 19.68 6.14 9.92
CA SER A 359 20.50 7.22 10.44
C SER A 359 20.17 8.56 9.76
N ASN A 360 20.05 9.63 10.57
CA ASN A 360 19.68 10.97 10.13
C ASN A 360 20.89 11.94 10.09
N THR A 361 20.64 13.21 9.77
CA THR A 361 21.67 14.25 9.61
C THR A 361 22.45 14.61 10.88
N ALA A 362 22.09 14.07 12.05
CA ALA A 362 22.87 14.27 13.28
C ALA A 362 24.17 13.42 13.32
N CYS A 363 24.38 12.51 12.37
CA CYS A 363 25.63 11.76 12.21
C CYS A 363 26.26 11.95 10.83
N LYS A 364 27.51 11.45 10.65
CA LYS A 364 28.25 11.56 9.37
C LYS A 364 27.73 10.62 8.28
N HIS A 365 27.16 9.48 8.68
CA HIS A 365 26.74 8.40 7.77
C HIS A 365 25.23 8.38 7.65
N VAL A 366 24.67 9.40 7.03
CA VAL A 366 23.22 9.57 6.85
C VAL A 366 22.69 8.52 5.88
N GLY A 367 21.53 7.95 6.23
CA GLY A 367 20.80 7.00 5.38
C GLY A 367 21.22 5.54 5.55
N ASN A 368 22.12 5.21 6.49
CA ASN A 368 22.37 3.83 6.85
C ASN A 368 21.11 3.21 7.45
N ILE A 369 20.79 2.00 7.02
CA ILE A 369 19.63 1.24 7.51
C ILE A 369 20.17 0.09 8.33
N GLY A 370 19.61 -0.15 9.52
CA GLY A 370 19.97 -1.26 10.36
C GLY A 370 18.82 -1.83 11.17
N ILE A 371 18.94 -3.10 11.53
CA ILE A 371 18.01 -3.82 12.39
C ILE A 371 18.84 -4.55 13.44
N ARG A 372 18.47 -4.39 14.72
CA ARG A 372 18.96 -5.23 15.80
C ARG A 372 18.00 -6.36 16.10
N PHE A 373 18.54 -7.53 16.45
CA PHE A 373 17.72 -8.68 16.80
C PHE A 373 17.42 -8.78 18.30
N GLU A 374 17.93 -7.83 19.07
CA GLU A 374 17.73 -7.67 20.53
C GLU A 374 17.62 -6.20 20.91
N ASP A 375 17.06 -5.93 22.09
CA ASP A 375 16.94 -4.57 22.62
C ASP A 375 18.33 -3.95 22.89
N ASN A 376 18.48 -2.66 22.60
CA ASN A 376 19.71 -1.93 22.90
C ASN A 376 19.41 -0.55 23.48
N SER A 377 20.02 -0.22 24.64
CA SER A 377 19.84 1.04 25.36
C SER A 377 21.00 2.03 25.21
N GLU A 378 21.97 1.76 24.33
CA GLU A 378 23.17 2.60 24.18
C GLU A 378 23.24 3.28 22.80
N PHE A 379 23.03 2.51 21.72
CA PHE A 379 23.24 2.96 20.35
C PHE A 379 22.14 2.45 19.41
N GLY A 380 21.94 3.18 18.30
CA GLY A 380 21.18 2.69 17.15
C GLY A 380 21.86 1.49 16.45
N PRO A 381 21.15 0.82 15.52
CA PRO A 381 21.65 -0.39 14.87
C PRO A 381 22.94 -0.21 14.09
N THR A 382 23.26 0.99 13.63
CA THR A 382 24.47 1.27 12.85
C THR A 382 25.57 1.93 13.69
N GLY A 383 25.42 1.90 15.04
CA GLY A 383 26.41 2.42 16.00
C GLY A 383 26.31 3.94 16.25
N GLU A 384 25.27 4.58 15.73
CA GLU A 384 24.98 5.99 15.94
C GLU A 384 24.26 6.25 17.29
N SER A 385 24.32 7.50 17.78
CA SER A 385 23.56 7.94 18.95
C SER A 385 22.06 7.93 18.66
N PHE A 386 21.23 7.87 19.70
CA PHE A 386 19.77 7.92 19.54
C PHE A 386 19.28 9.22 18.88
N SER A 387 19.96 10.34 19.08
CA SER A 387 19.67 11.60 18.40
C SER A 387 19.88 11.52 16.87
N ALA A 388 20.67 10.57 16.41
CA ALA A 388 20.95 10.34 15.00
C ALA A 388 20.19 9.13 14.43
N THR A 389 19.28 8.51 15.19
CA THR A 389 18.53 7.30 14.83
C THR A 389 17.06 7.63 14.63
N ASN A 390 16.51 7.45 13.43
CA ASN A 390 15.07 7.50 13.17
C ASN A 390 14.52 6.06 13.18
N VAL A 391 13.57 5.75 14.06
CA VAL A 391 12.88 4.45 14.13
C VAL A 391 11.73 4.44 13.16
N ILE A 392 11.94 3.88 11.97
CA ILE A 392 11.02 3.99 10.84
C ILE A 392 9.98 2.87 10.74
N GLY A 393 10.16 1.79 11.47
CA GLY A 393 9.27 0.63 11.41
C GLY A 393 9.79 -0.55 12.18
N LYS A 394 9.23 -1.71 11.91
CA LYS A 394 9.66 -2.98 12.51
C LYS A 394 9.43 -4.16 11.56
N VAL A 395 10.20 -5.22 11.76
CA VAL A 395 9.94 -6.53 11.17
C VAL A 395 8.72 -7.15 11.87
N VAL A 396 7.82 -7.77 11.11
CA VAL A 396 6.62 -8.42 11.63
C VAL A 396 6.54 -9.90 11.29
N ALA A 397 7.31 -10.36 10.30
CA ALA A 397 7.50 -11.79 9.98
C ALA A 397 8.85 -12.00 9.28
N GLY A 398 9.40 -13.23 9.33
CA GLY A 398 10.70 -13.56 8.74
C GLY A 398 11.88 -13.30 9.67
N PHE A 399 11.67 -13.35 11.00
CA PHE A 399 12.69 -13.04 12.01
C PHE A 399 13.94 -13.93 11.95
N ASP A 400 13.73 -15.24 11.84
CA ASP A 400 14.86 -16.20 11.83
C ASP A 400 15.58 -16.16 10.48
N ASN A 401 14.88 -15.82 9.41
CA ASN A 401 15.45 -15.64 8.09
C ASN A 401 16.50 -14.53 8.11
N LEU A 402 16.18 -13.37 8.70
CA LEU A 402 17.11 -12.24 8.80
C LEU A 402 18.43 -12.58 9.50
N LYS A 403 18.41 -13.49 10.48
CA LYS A 403 19.63 -13.94 11.18
C LYS A 403 20.55 -14.80 10.31
N ALA A 404 20.01 -15.42 9.26
CA ALA A 404 20.76 -16.32 8.38
C ALA A 404 21.54 -15.57 7.28
N PHE A 405 21.10 -14.35 6.90
CA PHE A 405 21.71 -13.57 5.84
C PHE A 405 23.15 -13.14 6.14
N LYS A 406 23.93 -12.99 5.07
CA LYS A 406 25.34 -12.59 5.09
C LYS A 406 25.54 -11.36 4.23
N GLU A 407 26.70 -10.72 4.36
CA GLU A 407 27.11 -9.63 3.48
C GLU A 407 27.02 -10.02 2.01
N GLY A 408 26.37 -9.15 1.21
CA GLY A 408 26.14 -9.34 -0.21
C GLY A 408 24.83 -10.04 -0.57
N ASP A 409 24.13 -10.64 0.38
CA ASP A 409 22.83 -11.25 0.15
C ASP A 409 21.76 -10.20 -0.13
N THR A 410 20.66 -10.60 -0.77
CA THR A 410 19.50 -9.75 -1.01
C THR A 410 18.33 -10.22 -0.13
N VAL A 411 17.78 -9.32 0.66
CA VAL A 411 16.58 -9.52 1.46
C VAL A 411 15.40 -8.91 0.71
N TYR A 412 14.36 -9.68 0.48
CA TYR A 412 13.11 -9.21 -0.10
C TYR A 412 12.14 -8.78 1.00
N VAL A 413 11.59 -7.58 0.87
CA VAL A 413 10.73 -6.98 1.90
C VAL A 413 9.36 -6.63 1.34
N LYS A 414 8.32 -6.91 2.12
CA LYS A 414 6.95 -6.52 1.84
C LYS A 414 6.41 -5.67 2.98
N GLU A 415 5.84 -4.53 2.65
CA GLU A 415 5.12 -3.69 3.61
C GLU A 415 3.69 -4.23 3.80
N ARG A 416 3.26 -4.34 5.07
CA ARG A 416 1.90 -4.73 5.46
C ARG A 416 0.96 -3.55 5.56
#